data_490a7a2dc7cd1f79242cf41707f9b252
#
_entry.id   490a7a2dc7cd1f79242cf41707f9b252
#
_cell.length_a   1.000
_cell.length_b   1.000
_cell.length_c   1.000
_cell.angle_alpha   90.00
_cell.angle_beta   90.00
_cell.angle_gamma   90.00
#
_symmetry.space_group_name_H-M   'P 1'
#
loop_
_entity.id
_entity.type
_entity.pdbx_description
1 polymer ?
#
loop_
_entity_poly.entity_id
_entity_poly.type
_entity_poly.pdbx_seq_one_letter_code
_entity_poly.pdbx_strand_id
1 'polypeptide(L)'
;EVFYEGYNNVIREIQTDFGGVKGIPKLERDSPCKRICLFLRWVVRKSPVDLGIWTIIHPTELYIPLDAHVAKMAHRLGITTRKTEDWKMVQQVTNYMKTIFPDDPCRGDFALFGYSINNVNNLHYVRT
;
A
#
# COMPACT_ATOMS: atom_id res chain seq x y z
N GLU A 1 12.95 21.59 -0.25
CA GLU A 1 13.50 20.57 0.67
C GLU A 1 12.55 20.26 1.83
N VAL A 2 12.06 21.29 2.51
CA VAL A 2 11.06 21.11 3.58
C VAL A 2 9.81 20.42 3.05
N PHE A 3 9.47 20.68 1.81
CA PHE A 3 8.32 20.10 1.15
C PHE A 3 8.53 18.59 0.86
N TYR A 4 9.74 18.19 0.49
CA TYR A 4 10.05 16.78 0.25
C TYR A 4 10.03 15.92 1.51
N GLU A 5 10.46 16.47 2.63
CA GLU A 5 10.33 15.78 3.91
C GLU A 5 8.85 15.57 4.28
N GLY A 6 8.01 16.51 3.91
CA GLY A 6 6.56 16.39 4.10
C GLY A 6 5.92 15.26 3.30
N TYR A 7 6.45 14.93 2.13
CA TYR A 7 5.84 13.87 1.30
C TYR A 7 5.90 12.50 1.93
N ASN A 8 7.00 12.17 2.56
CA ASN A 8 7.11 10.89 3.24
C ASN A 8 6.15 10.78 4.42
N ASN A 9 5.63 11.93 4.88
CA ASN A 9 4.74 12.01 6.02
C ASN A 9 3.32 12.47 5.66
N VAL A 10 2.99 12.56 4.36
CA VAL A 10 1.69 13.08 3.91
C VAL A 10 0.52 12.33 4.54
N ILE A 11 0.65 11.02 4.71
CA ILE A 11 -0.39 10.20 5.34
C ILE A 11 -0.59 10.64 6.78
N ARG A 12 0.50 10.89 7.51
CA ARG A 12 0.45 11.34 8.90
C ARG A 12 -0.10 12.75 9.03
N GLU A 13 0.19 13.62 8.07
CA GLU A 13 -0.40 14.96 8.02
C GLU A 13 -1.91 14.90 7.80
N ILE A 14 -2.37 14.04 6.90
CA ILE A 14 -3.80 13.83 6.68
C ILE A 14 -4.46 13.31 7.96
N GLN A 15 -3.83 12.38 8.66
CA GLN A 15 -4.34 11.88 9.94
C GLN A 15 -4.39 12.96 11.01
N THR A 16 -3.38 13.84 11.04
CA THR A 16 -3.32 14.94 12.01
C THR A 16 -4.45 15.93 11.76
N ASP A 17 -4.69 16.31 10.51
CA ASP A 17 -5.68 17.34 10.15
C ASP A 17 -7.11 16.80 10.14
N PHE A 18 -7.30 15.56 9.74
CA PHE A 18 -8.63 14.98 9.51
C PHE A 18 -8.91 13.71 10.32
N GLY A 19 -8.04 13.37 11.26
CA GLY A 19 -8.21 12.16 12.06
C GLY A 19 -9.51 12.18 12.86
N GLY A 20 -10.28 11.11 12.75
CA GLY A 20 -11.60 10.99 13.36
C GLY A 20 -12.75 11.29 12.40
N VAL A 21 -12.49 11.89 11.25
CA VAL A 21 -13.46 11.94 10.14
C VAL A 21 -13.70 10.52 9.63
N LYS A 22 -14.91 10.21 9.23
CA LYS A 22 -15.28 8.88 8.76
C LYS A 22 -14.33 8.40 7.65
N GLY A 23 -13.69 7.28 7.88
CA GLY A 23 -12.76 6.69 6.93
C GLY A 23 -11.30 7.10 7.11
N ILE A 24 -11.02 8.06 7.98
CA ILE A 24 -9.65 8.50 8.29
C ILE A 24 -9.35 8.17 9.75
N PRO A 25 -8.43 7.22 10.01
CA PRO A 25 -8.10 6.85 11.39
C PRO A 25 -7.32 7.96 12.09
N LYS A 26 -7.45 8.00 13.41
CA LYS A 26 -6.67 8.94 14.24
C LYS A 26 -5.19 8.56 14.24
N LEU A 27 -4.33 9.56 14.40
CA LEU A 27 -2.88 9.37 14.38
C LEU A 27 -2.40 8.40 15.47
N GLU A 28 -2.99 8.43 16.65
CA GLU A 28 -2.64 7.56 17.77
C GLU A 28 -3.03 6.08 17.57
N ARG A 29 -3.83 5.79 16.57
CA ARG A 29 -4.14 4.42 16.18
C ARG A 29 -3.14 3.97 15.13
N ASP A 30 -2.51 2.84 15.35
CA ASP A 30 -1.52 2.28 14.41
C ASP A 30 -2.22 1.57 13.24
N SER A 31 -3.04 2.34 12.53
CA SER A 31 -3.82 1.87 11.39
C SER A 31 -2.96 1.70 10.15
N PRO A 32 -3.22 0.71 9.29
CA PRO A 32 -2.57 0.60 7.98
C PRO A 32 -2.98 1.69 6.99
N CYS A 33 -3.95 2.54 7.32
CA CYS A 33 -4.38 3.69 6.50
C CYS A 33 -4.72 3.33 5.06
N LYS A 34 -5.39 2.21 4.85
CA LYS A 34 -5.67 1.66 3.52
C LYS A 34 -6.34 2.67 2.58
N ARG A 35 -7.35 3.38 3.06
CA ARG A 35 -8.11 4.32 2.22
C ARG A 35 -7.28 5.50 1.78
N ILE A 36 -6.41 6.01 2.65
CA ILE A 36 -5.51 7.11 2.31
C ILE A 36 -4.49 6.63 1.28
N CYS A 37 -3.88 5.47 1.50
CA CYS A 37 -2.91 4.89 0.57
C CYS A 37 -3.55 4.62 -0.80
N LEU A 38 -4.77 4.11 -0.82
CA LEU A 38 -5.50 3.85 -2.05
C LEU A 38 -5.82 5.14 -2.81
N PHE A 39 -6.27 6.18 -2.10
CA PHE A 39 -6.54 7.49 -2.69
C PHE A 39 -5.27 8.09 -3.31
N LEU A 40 -4.15 8.08 -2.59
CA LEU A 40 -2.89 8.60 -3.09
C LEU A 40 -2.41 7.81 -4.30
N ARG A 41 -2.56 6.51 -4.31
CA ARG A 41 -2.23 5.68 -5.47
C ARG A 41 -3.00 6.14 -6.70
N TRP A 42 -4.31 6.35 -6.55
CA TRP A 42 -5.17 6.77 -7.67
C TRP A 42 -4.77 8.12 -8.25
N VAL A 43 -4.45 9.10 -7.41
CA VAL A 43 -4.19 10.46 -7.88
C VAL A 43 -2.75 10.68 -8.32
N VAL A 44 -1.80 9.87 -7.87
CA VAL A 44 -0.36 10.04 -8.14
C VAL A 44 0.13 9.18 -9.29
N ARG A 45 -0.25 7.89 -9.33
CA ARG A 45 0.25 6.97 -10.36
C ARG A 45 -0.43 7.19 -11.70
N LYS A 46 0.38 7.17 -12.77
CA LYS A 46 -0.11 7.13 -14.15
C LYS A 46 -0.13 5.68 -14.62
N SER A 47 -1.33 5.12 -14.79
CA SER A 47 -1.50 3.77 -15.28
C SER A 47 -2.90 3.62 -15.89
N PRO A 48 -3.21 2.52 -16.58
CA PRO A 48 -4.57 2.30 -17.10
C PRO A 48 -5.67 2.33 -16.05
N VAL A 49 -5.34 2.08 -14.78
CA VAL A 49 -6.31 2.01 -13.68
C VAL A 49 -6.22 3.20 -12.72
N ASP A 50 -5.19 4.05 -12.85
CA ASP A 50 -4.96 5.18 -11.95
C ASP A 50 -4.98 6.50 -12.73
N LEU A 51 -5.40 7.60 -12.08
CA LEU A 51 -5.65 8.86 -12.75
C LEU A 51 -4.38 9.67 -13.05
N GLY A 52 -3.39 9.64 -12.16
CA GLY A 52 -2.12 10.33 -12.34
C GLY A 52 -2.25 11.85 -12.43
N ILE A 53 -3.15 12.46 -11.65
CA ILE A 53 -3.45 13.89 -11.69
C ILE A 53 -2.42 14.69 -10.89
N TRP A 54 -1.96 14.17 -9.77
CA TRP A 54 -1.01 14.84 -8.89
C TRP A 54 0.42 14.53 -9.31
N THR A 55 1.15 15.56 -9.71
CA THR A 55 2.54 15.45 -10.17
C THR A 55 3.55 15.83 -9.09
N ILE A 56 3.08 16.37 -7.96
CA ILE A 56 3.93 16.86 -6.88
C ILE A 56 4.52 15.71 -6.06
N ILE A 57 3.72 14.65 -5.83
CA ILE A 57 4.18 13.44 -5.14
C ILE A 57 4.66 12.44 -6.19
N HIS A 58 5.85 11.89 -5.97
CA HIS A 58 6.41 10.89 -6.86
C HIS A 58 5.91 9.49 -6.50
N PRO A 59 5.66 8.60 -7.48
CA PRO A 59 5.23 7.22 -7.19
C PRO A 59 6.16 6.45 -6.24
N THR A 60 7.44 6.79 -6.19
CA THR A 60 8.41 6.19 -5.26
C THR A 60 8.09 6.46 -3.78
N GLU A 61 7.29 7.48 -3.50
CA GLU A 61 6.93 7.89 -2.14
C GLU A 61 5.64 7.27 -1.64
N LEU A 62 4.94 6.54 -2.49
CA LEU A 62 3.68 5.92 -2.14
C LEU A 62 3.87 4.68 -1.27
N TYR A 63 2.91 4.45 -0.41
CA TYR A 63 2.81 3.22 0.38
C TYR A 63 1.74 2.31 -0.21
N ILE A 64 1.97 1.01 -0.14
CA ILE A 64 1.04 0.02 -0.66
C ILE A 64 -0.25 0.02 0.18
N PRO A 65 -1.43 0.12 -0.46
CA PRO A 65 -2.69 -0.08 0.26
C PRO A 65 -2.78 -1.51 0.79
N LEU A 66 -2.69 -1.67 2.10
CA LEU A 66 -2.67 -2.98 2.74
C LEU A 66 -4.09 -3.45 3.01
N ASP A 67 -4.49 -4.53 2.39
CA ASP A 67 -5.71 -5.23 2.70
C ASP A 67 -5.43 -6.68 3.15
N ALA A 68 -6.46 -7.42 3.47
CA ALA A 68 -6.33 -8.81 3.94
C ALA A 68 -5.63 -9.72 2.92
N HIS A 69 -5.85 -9.49 1.62
CA HIS A 69 -5.21 -10.28 0.56
C HIS A 69 -3.73 -10.00 0.46
N VAL A 70 -3.35 -8.73 0.47
CA VAL A 70 -1.94 -8.32 0.43
C VAL A 70 -1.21 -8.82 1.67
N ALA A 71 -1.80 -8.67 2.86
CA ALA A 71 -1.23 -9.16 4.11
C ALA A 71 -1.01 -10.67 4.06
N LYS A 72 -2.01 -11.42 3.60
CA LYS A 72 -1.93 -12.87 3.48
C LYS A 72 -0.81 -13.31 2.53
N MET A 73 -0.70 -12.67 1.39
CA MET A 73 0.38 -12.97 0.43
C MET A 73 1.74 -12.58 0.97
N ALA A 74 1.85 -11.45 1.65
CA ALA A 74 3.08 -11.02 2.30
C ALA A 74 3.56 -12.05 3.33
N HIS A 75 2.65 -12.63 4.10
CA HIS A 75 2.97 -13.73 5.01
C HIS A 75 3.46 -14.97 4.28
N ARG A 76 2.75 -15.39 3.24
CA ARG A 76 3.11 -16.59 2.47
C ARG A 76 4.47 -16.46 1.80
N LEU A 77 4.82 -15.27 1.33
CA LEU A 77 6.09 -15.01 0.67
C LEU A 77 7.23 -14.69 1.65
N GLY A 78 6.96 -14.66 2.94
CA GLY A 78 7.97 -14.36 3.95
C GLY A 78 8.37 -12.89 4.03
N ILE A 79 7.58 -11.99 3.45
CA ILE A 79 7.86 -10.56 3.46
C ILE A 79 7.66 -9.99 4.86
N THR A 80 6.67 -10.50 5.60
CA THR A 80 6.39 -10.09 6.97
C THR A 80 6.06 -11.28 7.85
N THR A 81 6.39 -11.17 9.12
CA THR A 81 5.97 -12.12 10.15
C THR A 81 4.94 -11.51 11.10
N ARG A 82 4.56 -10.26 10.90
CA ARG A 82 3.61 -9.56 11.75
C ARG A 82 2.20 -10.14 11.57
N LYS A 83 1.53 -10.36 12.69
CA LYS A 83 0.15 -10.88 12.70
C LYS A 83 -0.89 -9.78 12.61
N THR A 84 -0.52 -8.54 12.91
CA THR A 84 -1.41 -7.39 12.93
C THR A 84 -1.22 -6.58 11.65
N GLU A 85 -2.33 -6.28 10.97
CA GLU A 85 -2.34 -5.38 9.81
C GLU A 85 -2.28 -3.94 10.31
N ASP A 86 -1.07 -3.46 10.55
CA ASP A 86 -0.79 -2.13 11.08
C ASP A 86 0.13 -1.33 10.14
N TRP A 87 0.47 -0.12 10.55
CA TRP A 87 1.35 0.75 9.74
C TRP A 87 2.74 0.15 9.55
N LYS A 88 3.25 -0.58 10.54
CA LYS A 88 4.55 -1.24 10.41
C LYS A 88 4.54 -2.31 9.33
N MET A 89 3.45 -3.06 9.20
CA MET A 89 3.29 -4.03 8.11
C MET A 89 3.24 -3.31 6.75
N VAL A 90 2.55 -2.19 6.65
CA VAL A 90 2.54 -1.37 5.42
C VAL A 90 3.96 -0.97 5.03
N GLN A 91 4.75 -0.49 5.99
CA GLN A 91 6.13 -0.10 5.74
C GLN A 91 6.99 -1.29 5.30
N GLN A 92 6.85 -2.44 5.95
CA GLN A 92 7.61 -3.64 5.60
C GLN A 92 7.31 -4.10 4.17
N VAL A 93 6.04 -4.18 3.81
CA VAL A 93 5.63 -4.62 2.47
C VAL A 93 6.07 -3.60 1.42
N THR A 94 5.89 -2.32 1.69
CA THR A 94 6.31 -1.26 0.77
C THR A 94 7.82 -1.27 0.55
N ASN A 95 8.60 -1.39 1.62
CA ASN A 95 10.07 -1.42 1.52
C ASN A 95 10.55 -2.65 0.74
N TYR A 96 9.92 -3.78 0.93
CA TYR A 96 10.23 -4.98 0.14
C TYR A 96 9.93 -4.74 -1.34
N MET A 97 8.79 -4.15 -1.65
CA MET A 97 8.41 -3.87 -3.04
C MET A 97 9.32 -2.84 -3.71
N LYS A 98 9.89 -1.91 -2.94
CA LYS A 98 10.91 -0.98 -3.46
C LYS A 98 12.18 -1.69 -3.93
N THR A 99 12.51 -2.85 -3.39
CA THR A 99 13.66 -3.64 -3.87
C THR A 99 13.39 -4.26 -5.24
N ILE A 100 12.14 -4.51 -5.57
CA ILE A 100 11.73 -5.11 -6.85
C ILE A 100 11.33 -4.04 -7.86
N PHE A 101 10.58 -3.04 -7.40
CA PHE A 101 10.07 -1.93 -8.21
C PHE A 101 10.53 -0.59 -7.60
N PRO A 102 11.81 -0.21 -7.78
CA PRO A 102 12.35 0.98 -7.10
C PRO A 102 11.65 2.28 -7.48
N ASP A 103 11.13 2.37 -8.69
CA ASP A 103 10.46 3.57 -9.17
C ASP A 103 8.96 3.62 -8.84
N ASP A 104 8.37 2.47 -8.49
CA ASP A 104 6.92 2.36 -8.31
C ASP A 104 6.55 1.15 -7.43
N PRO A 105 6.71 1.26 -6.11
CA PRO A 105 6.44 0.14 -5.21
C PRO A 105 4.98 -0.33 -5.23
N CYS A 106 4.02 0.54 -5.54
CA CYS A 106 2.62 0.16 -5.65
C CYS A 106 2.33 -0.80 -6.81
N ARG A 107 3.25 -0.95 -7.74
CA ARG A 107 3.17 -1.99 -8.77
C ARG A 107 3.17 -3.39 -8.17
N GLY A 108 3.82 -3.56 -7.02
CA GLY A 108 3.82 -4.82 -6.28
C GLY A 108 2.46 -5.21 -5.74
N ASP A 109 1.60 -4.24 -5.43
CA ASP A 109 0.22 -4.51 -4.98
C ASP A 109 -0.55 -5.31 -6.04
N PHE A 110 -0.46 -4.90 -7.30
CA PHE A 110 -1.11 -5.62 -8.39
C PHE A 110 -0.50 -7.02 -8.59
N ALA A 111 0.81 -7.15 -8.45
CA ALA A 111 1.50 -8.43 -8.55
C ALA A 111 1.04 -9.40 -7.46
N LEU A 112 0.95 -8.94 -6.22
CA LEU A 112 0.48 -9.76 -5.09
C LEU A 112 -0.98 -10.16 -5.26
N PHE A 113 -1.82 -9.24 -5.68
CA PHE A 113 -3.23 -9.51 -5.92
C PHE A 113 -3.42 -10.53 -7.05
N GLY A 114 -2.71 -10.33 -8.17
CA GLY A 114 -2.76 -11.26 -9.30
C GLY A 114 -2.24 -12.65 -8.94
N TYR A 115 -1.17 -12.72 -8.16
CA TYR A 115 -0.64 -13.99 -7.66
C TYR A 115 -1.65 -14.72 -6.77
N SER A 116 -2.32 -13.98 -5.89
CA SER A 116 -3.34 -14.55 -5.02
C SER A 116 -4.49 -15.17 -5.81
N ILE A 117 -5.01 -14.46 -6.81
CA ILE A 117 -6.09 -14.96 -7.66
C ILE A 117 -5.64 -16.19 -8.46
N ASN A 118 -4.48 -16.13 -9.09
CA ASN A 118 -3.96 -17.21 -9.90
C ASN A 118 -3.70 -18.47 -9.07
N ASN A 119 -3.19 -18.33 -7.86
CA ASN A 119 -2.95 -19.47 -6.98
C ASN A 119 -4.24 -20.12 -6.50
N VAL A 120 -5.26 -19.33 -6.19
CA VAL A 120 -6.57 -19.87 -5.84
C VAL A 120 -7.13 -20.66 -7.02
N ASN A 121 -7.03 -20.13 -8.23
CA ASN A 121 -7.48 -20.81 -9.44
C ASN A 121 -6.68 -22.07 -9.71
N ASN A 122 -5.36 -22.02 -9.58
CA ASN A 122 -4.47 -23.19 -9.78
C ASN A 122 -4.75 -24.29 -8.77
N LEU A 123 -4.96 -23.93 -7.50
CA LEU A 123 -5.36 -24.91 -6.48
C LEU A 123 -6.70 -25.55 -6.79
N HIS A 124 -7.60 -24.80 -7.36
CA HIS A 124 -8.89 -25.34 -7.79
C HIS A 124 -8.74 -26.33 -8.94
N TYR A 125 -7.88 -26.04 -9.90
CA TYR A 125 -7.57 -26.94 -11.01
C TYR A 125 -6.85 -28.21 -10.54
N VAL A 126 -5.91 -28.10 -9.62
CA VAL A 126 -5.16 -29.26 -9.12
C VAL A 126 -6.04 -30.20 -8.30
N ARG A 127 -7.12 -29.71 -7.70
CA ARG A 127 -8.06 -30.52 -6.92
C ARG A 127 -9.15 -31.19 -7.76
N THR A 128 -9.29 -30.77 -8.99
CA THR A 128 -10.21 -31.39 -9.92
C THR A 128 -9.52 -32.37 -10.84
#